data_37e893e3132550b993e0479d49cc9cc6
#
_entry.id   37e893e3132550b993e0479d49cc9cc6
#
_cell.length_a   1.000
_cell.length_b   1.000
_cell.length_c   1.000
_cell.angle_alpha   90.00
_cell.angle_beta   90.00
_cell.angle_gamma   90.00
#
_symmetry.space_group_name_H-M   'P 1'
#
loop_
_entity.id
_entity.type
_entity.pdbx_description
1 polymer ?
#
loop_
_entity_poly.entity_id
_entity_poly.type
_entity_poly.pdbx_seq_one_letter_code
_entity_poly.pdbx_strand_id
1 'polypeptide(L)'
;MDAVYVPEMDSTFTIRIDDIMIDCPDAQKLGDFYAGLLNWNKAVLNEECVAVSAPNQPLRILCQQEEEYLPPVWPEAGGRQQKMLHMDFTVSDLGVAVRHAQSLGAVMAGDQFNPEQWITMLDPAGHPFCLCLPE
;
A
#
# COMPACT_ATOMS: atom_id res chain seq x y z
N MET A 1 5.83 -27.45 6.53
CA MET A 1 4.55 -26.69 6.56
C MET A 1 4.25 -26.30 8.00
N ASP A 2 4.00 -25.02 8.19
CA ASP A 2 3.72 -24.50 9.53
C ASP A 2 2.34 -24.92 10.01
N ALA A 3 2.21 -25.12 11.33
CA ALA A 3 0.92 -25.40 11.94
C ALA A 3 0.02 -24.15 11.84
N VAL A 4 -1.24 -24.36 11.51
CA VAL A 4 -2.23 -23.29 11.45
C VAL A 4 -3.05 -23.32 12.73
N TYR A 5 -3.08 -22.21 13.44
CA TYR A 5 -3.91 -22.03 14.61
C TYR A 5 -5.12 -21.17 14.26
N VAL A 6 -6.30 -21.74 14.44
CA VAL A 6 -7.56 -21.03 14.25
C VAL A 6 -8.30 -21.02 15.57
N PRO A 7 -8.40 -19.86 16.25
CA PRO A 7 -9.13 -19.79 17.51
C PRO A 7 -10.63 -19.98 17.28
N GLU A 8 -11.30 -20.50 18.30
CA GLU A 8 -12.76 -20.59 18.31
C GLU A 8 -13.36 -19.19 18.37
N MET A 9 -14.43 -19.00 17.62
CA MET A 9 -15.16 -17.74 17.57
C MET A 9 -16.64 -17.99 17.71
N ASP A 10 -17.35 -17.07 18.38
CA ASP A 10 -18.79 -17.13 18.53
C ASP A 10 -19.46 -17.18 17.15
N SER A 11 -20.30 -18.20 16.91
CA SER A 11 -20.95 -18.43 15.62
C SER A 11 -22.00 -17.35 15.26
N THR A 12 -22.41 -16.53 16.24
CA THR A 12 -23.34 -15.41 16.01
C THR A 12 -22.61 -14.12 15.68
N PHE A 13 -21.31 -14.15 15.66
CA PHE A 13 -20.44 -12.99 15.47
C PHE A 13 -19.64 -13.15 14.17
N THR A 14 -19.58 -12.06 13.38
CA THR A 14 -18.74 -12.01 12.18
C THR A 14 -17.83 -10.81 12.26
N ILE A 15 -16.62 -10.96 11.70
CA ILE A 15 -15.63 -9.88 11.61
C ILE A 15 -14.84 -10.04 10.33
N ARG A 16 -14.58 -8.94 9.65
CA ARG A 16 -13.74 -8.92 8.46
C ARG A 16 -13.03 -7.59 8.36
N ILE A 17 -11.94 -7.56 7.62
CA ILE A 17 -11.29 -6.29 7.29
C ILE A 17 -12.15 -5.59 6.24
N ASP A 18 -12.63 -4.39 6.56
CA ASP A 18 -13.39 -3.57 5.61
C ASP A 18 -12.44 -2.78 4.71
N ASP A 19 -11.52 -2.06 5.34
CA ASP A 19 -10.54 -1.27 4.62
C ASP A 19 -9.26 -1.10 5.43
N ILE A 20 -8.22 -0.66 4.74
CA ILE A 20 -6.96 -0.24 5.32
C ILE A 20 -6.79 1.22 4.94
N MET A 21 -6.68 2.10 5.95
CA MET A 21 -6.48 3.53 5.71
C MET A 21 -5.00 3.88 5.67
N ILE A 22 -4.65 4.72 4.70
CA ILE A 22 -3.29 5.19 4.52
C ILE A 22 -3.31 6.72 4.48
N ASP A 23 -2.50 7.34 5.31
CA ASP A 23 -2.44 8.79 5.41
C ASP A 23 -1.62 9.39 4.27
N CYS A 24 -1.97 10.60 3.87
CA CYS A 24 -1.31 11.27 2.75
C CYS A 24 -1.56 12.77 2.78
N PRO A 25 -0.77 13.56 2.05
CA PRO A 25 -1.03 14.99 1.92
C PRO A 25 -2.11 15.33 0.89
N ASP A 26 -2.40 14.41 -0.04
CA ASP A 26 -3.38 14.62 -1.12
C ASP A 26 -4.07 13.28 -1.42
N ALA A 27 -5.30 13.14 -0.95
CA ALA A 27 -6.05 11.88 -1.06
C ALA A 27 -6.35 11.49 -2.50
N GLN A 28 -6.66 12.45 -3.37
CA GLN A 28 -6.96 12.15 -4.77
C GLN A 28 -5.73 11.68 -5.51
N LYS A 29 -4.59 12.31 -5.26
CA LYS A 29 -3.33 11.92 -5.89
C LYS A 29 -2.92 10.51 -5.48
N LEU A 30 -2.99 10.19 -4.18
CA LEU A 30 -2.66 8.85 -3.72
C LEU A 30 -3.68 7.82 -4.19
N GLY A 31 -4.96 8.18 -4.21
CA GLY A 31 -6.02 7.32 -4.75
C GLY A 31 -5.81 6.99 -6.23
N ASP A 32 -5.46 7.98 -7.03
CA ASP A 32 -5.13 7.77 -8.46
C ASP A 32 -3.95 6.81 -8.61
N PHE A 33 -2.93 6.96 -7.76
CA PHE A 33 -1.77 6.10 -7.80
C PHE A 33 -2.16 4.63 -7.56
N TYR A 34 -2.84 4.33 -6.45
CA TYR A 34 -3.17 2.94 -6.13
C TYR A 34 -4.24 2.36 -7.06
N ALA A 35 -5.18 3.17 -7.53
CA ALA A 35 -6.14 2.71 -8.53
C ALA A 35 -5.43 2.31 -9.83
N GLY A 36 -4.46 3.11 -10.27
CA GLY A 36 -3.66 2.80 -11.47
C GLY A 36 -2.72 1.63 -11.25
N LEU A 37 -2.06 1.55 -10.09
CA LEU A 37 -1.12 0.47 -9.77
C LEU A 37 -1.81 -0.89 -9.79
N LEU A 38 -2.97 -0.98 -9.15
CA LEU A 38 -3.71 -2.23 -8.93
C LEU A 38 -4.79 -2.49 -9.98
N ASN A 39 -5.09 -1.51 -10.81
CA ASN A 39 -6.24 -1.55 -11.71
C ASN A 39 -7.55 -1.77 -10.93
N TRP A 40 -7.71 -1.03 -9.84
CA TRP A 40 -8.88 -1.07 -8.97
C TRP A 40 -9.74 0.18 -9.19
N ASN A 41 -10.99 0.11 -8.74
CA ASN A 41 -11.94 1.22 -8.86
C ASN A 41 -11.66 2.31 -7.83
N LYS A 42 -11.77 3.57 -8.25
CA LYS A 42 -11.60 4.71 -7.37
C LYS A 42 -12.94 5.41 -7.15
N ALA A 43 -13.22 5.80 -5.91
CA ALA A 43 -14.39 6.61 -5.57
C ALA A 43 -13.99 7.69 -4.57
N VAL A 44 -14.35 8.93 -4.85
CA VAL A 44 -14.16 10.04 -3.91
C VAL A 44 -15.31 10.00 -2.90
N LEU A 45 -15.00 9.73 -1.63
CA LEU A 45 -16.01 9.65 -0.58
C LEU A 45 -16.35 11.04 -0.04
N ASN A 46 -15.34 11.88 0.12
CA ASN A 46 -15.48 13.29 0.53
C ASN A 46 -14.18 14.02 0.19
N GLU A 47 -14.07 15.27 0.64
CA GLU A 47 -12.90 16.11 0.33
C GLU A 47 -11.57 15.57 0.88
N GLU A 48 -11.63 14.72 1.92
CA GLU A 48 -10.45 14.23 2.61
C GLU A 48 -10.21 12.74 2.43
N CYS A 49 -11.11 12.03 1.76
CA CYS A 49 -11.03 10.57 1.70
C CYS A 49 -11.40 10.03 0.32
N VAL A 50 -10.52 9.21 -0.21
CA VAL A 50 -10.70 8.52 -1.49
C VAL A 50 -10.58 7.02 -1.28
N ALA A 51 -11.55 6.26 -1.78
CA ALA A 51 -11.56 4.81 -1.70
C ALA A 51 -11.04 4.18 -2.99
N VAL A 52 -10.19 3.18 -2.85
CA VAL A 52 -9.71 2.35 -3.95
C VAL A 52 -10.15 0.92 -3.64
N SER A 53 -11.07 0.39 -4.44
CA SER A 53 -11.80 -0.84 -4.15
C SER A 53 -11.41 -1.96 -5.11
N ALA A 54 -11.14 -3.15 -4.54
CA ALA A 54 -10.86 -4.34 -5.31
C ALA A 54 -12.12 -4.77 -6.08
N PRO A 55 -12.01 -5.15 -7.36
CA PRO A 55 -13.20 -5.52 -8.15
C PRO A 55 -13.82 -6.84 -7.73
N ASN A 56 -13.06 -7.75 -7.12
CA ASN A 56 -13.49 -9.13 -6.87
C ASN A 56 -13.53 -9.50 -5.39
N GLN A 57 -13.33 -8.55 -4.50
CA GLN A 57 -13.32 -8.81 -3.05
C GLN A 57 -13.70 -7.53 -2.31
N PRO A 58 -14.16 -7.63 -1.06
CA PRO A 58 -14.67 -6.46 -0.34
C PRO A 58 -13.59 -5.51 0.21
N LEU A 59 -12.31 -5.86 0.09
CA LEU A 59 -11.21 -5.05 0.62
C LEU A 59 -11.06 -3.73 -0.14
N ARG A 60 -10.86 -2.65 0.62
CA ARG A 60 -10.57 -1.32 0.08
C ARG A 60 -9.30 -0.75 0.69
N ILE A 61 -8.64 0.11 -0.06
CA ILE A 61 -7.62 1.01 0.47
C ILE A 61 -8.27 2.39 0.53
N LEU A 62 -8.30 3.02 1.72
CA LEU A 62 -8.78 4.38 1.87
C LEU A 62 -7.61 5.33 2.02
N CYS A 63 -7.53 6.33 1.15
CA CYS A 63 -6.51 7.35 1.22
C CYS A 63 -7.09 8.52 2.02
N GLN A 64 -6.51 8.79 3.20
CA GLN A 64 -6.98 9.81 4.13
C GLN A 64 -6.06 11.02 4.09
N GLN A 65 -6.61 12.17 3.74
CA GLN A 65 -5.83 13.41 3.68
C GLN A 65 -5.62 13.97 5.08
N GLU A 66 -4.38 14.29 5.40
CA GLU A 66 -3.99 14.86 6.67
C GLU A 66 -3.23 16.17 6.44
N GLU A 67 -3.66 17.26 7.10
CA GLU A 67 -3.05 18.57 6.93
C GLU A 67 -1.58 18.60 7.39
N GLU A 68 -1.29 17.91 8.48
CA GLU A 68 0.05 17.89 9.07
C GLU A 68 0.79 16.60 8.75
N TYR A 69 0.57 16.06 7.57
CA TYR A 69 1.18 14.82 7.15
C TYR A 69 2.71 14.91 7.13
N LEU A 70 3.35 13.94 7.78
CA LEU A 70 4.80 13.76 7.73
C LEU A 70 5.11 12.43 7.04
N PRO A 71 5.79 12.44 5.90
CA PRO A 71 6.14 11.18 5.24
C PRO A 71 7.12 10.36 6.09
N PRO A 72 6.99 9.03 6.09
CA PRO A 72 7.96 8.19 6.78
C PRO A 72 9.34 8.32 6.14
N VAL A 73 10.36 8.15 6.97
CA VAL A 73 11.75 8.14 6.52
C VAL A 73 12.14 6.68 6.25
N TRP A 74 12.65 6.42 5.06
CA TRP A 74 13.12 5.09 4.69
C TRP A 74 14.50 5.15 4.03
N PRO A 75 15.50 4.36 4.48
CA PRO A 75 15.43 3.46 5.65
C PRO A 75 15.19 4.20 6.96
N GLU A 76 14.67 3.48 7.95
CA GLU A 76 14.29 4.09 9.22
C GLU A 76 15.49 4.73 9.93
N ALA A 77 15.24 5.87 10.57
CA ALA A 77 16.23 6.59 11.35
C ALA A 77 15.60 6.99 12.69
N GLY A 78 16.38 6.88 13.77
CA GLY A 78 15.90 7.20 15.09
C GLY A 78 15.40 8.63 15.21
N GLY A 79 14.29 8.83 15.90
CA GLY A 79 13.68 10.14 16.09
C GLY A 79 12.97 10.74 14.89
N ARG A 80 12.91 10.01 13.79
CA ARG A 80 12.20 10.44 12.56
C ARG A 80 10.90 9.68 12.42
N GLN A 81 9.99 10.19 11.58
CA GLN A 81 8.71 9.53 11.33
C GLN A 81 8.95 8.12 10.78
N GLN A 82 8.41 7.13 11.48
CA GLN A 82 8.53 5.73 11.07
C GLN A 82 7.40 5.34 10.12
N LYS A 83 7.69 4.41 9.21
CA LYS A 83 6.61 3.67 8.59
C LYS A 83 6.05 2.71 9.65
N MET A 84 4.75 2.64 9.76
CA MET A 84 4.09 1.74 10.71
C MET A 84 3.54 0.50 10.02
N LEU A 85 3.48 0.54 8.69
CA LEU A 85 2.92 -0.48 7.84
C LEU A 85 3.51 -0.32 6.45
N HIS A 86 3.76 -1.40 5.73
CA HIS A 86 4.01 -1.33 4.30
C HIS A 86 3.29 -2.49 3.60
N MET A 87 3.02 -2.33 2.31
CA MET A 87 2.36 -3.34 1.51
C MET A 87 3.36 -4.03 0.60
N ASP A 88 3.22 -5.34 0.45
CA ASP A 88 3.94 -6.11 -0.55
C ASP A 88 2.96 -6.51 -1.64
N PHE A 89 3.34 -6.28 -2.89
CA PHE A 89 2.55 -6.68 -4.04
C PHE A 89 3.31 -7.76 -4.81
N THR A 90 2.65 -8.88 -5.06
CA THR A 90 3.23 -9.93 -5.90
C THR A 90 3.07 -9.54 -7.37
N VAL A 91 4.17 -9.57 -8.10
CA VAL A 91 4.22 -9.21 -9.51
C VAL A 91 4.87 -10.33 -10.32
N SER A 92 4.52 -10.42 -11.58
CA SER A 92 5.07 -11.44 -12.48
C SER A 92 6.43 -11.07 -13.06
N ASP A 93 6.76 -9.77 -13.09
CA ASP A 93 8.00 -9.27 -13.69
C ASP A 93 8.40 -7.98 -12.96
N LEU A 94 9.57 -7.99 -12.30
CA LEU A 94 10.04 -6.85 -11.52
C LEU A 94 10.27 -5.60 -12.38
N GLY A 95 10.95 -5.75 -13.51
CA GLY A 95 11.26 -4.61 -14.37
C GLY A 95 10.02 -3.93 -14.92
N VAL A 96 9.06 -4.70 -15.38
CA VAL A 96 7.77 -4.18 -15.87
C VAL A 96 7.00 -3.49 -14.74
N ALA A 97 6.96 -4.13 -13.56
CA ALA A 97 6.25 -3.58 -12.41
C ALA A 97 6.86 -2.26 -11.93
N VAL A 98 8.19 -2.17 -11.88
CA VAL A 98 8.89 -0.93 -11.51
C VAL A 98 8.54 0.20 -12.49
N ARG A 99 8.60 -0.05 -13.79
CA ARG A 99 8.26 0.97 -14.79
C ARG A 99 6.79 1.40 -14.69
N HIS A 100 5.91 0.44 -14.46
CA HIS A 100 4.48 0.74 -14.24
C HIS A 100 4.29 1.66 -13.03
N ALA A 101 4.88 1.32 -11.89
CA ALA A 101 4.77 2.14 -10.69
C ALA A 101 5.38 3.53 -10.90
N GLN A 102 6.55 3.61 -11.55
CA GLN A 102 7.19 4.89 -11.83
C GLN A 102 6.35 5.77 -12.74
N SER A 103 5.66 5.19 -13.72
CA SER A 103 4.78 5.95 -14.61
C SER A 103 3.61 6.60 -13.88
N LEU A 104 3.25 6.07 -12.71
CA LEU A 104 2.16 6.57 -11.88
C LEU A 104 2.64 7.50 -10.76
N GLY A 105 3.94 7.72 -10.62
CA GLY A 105 4.49 8.66 -9.67
C GLY A 105 5.28 8.05 -8.50
N ALA A 106 5.46 6.73 -8.47
CA ALA A 106 6.33 6.10 -7.48
C ALA A 106 7.79 6.35 -7.83
N VAL A 107 8.66 6.33 -6.81
CA VAL A 107 10.11 6.37 -7.01
C VAL A 107 10.73 5.14 -6.38
N MET A 108 11.82 4.68 -6.96
CA MET A 108 12.57 3.56 -6.41
C MET A 108 13.32 4.04 -5.15
N ALA A 109 13.22 3.28 -4.05
CA ALA A 109 13.97 3.62 -2.84
C ALA A 109 15.48 3.51 -3.10
N GLY A 110 16.27 4.37 -2.44
CA GLY A 110 17.72 4.39 -2.63
C GLY A 110 18.41 3.12 -2.16
N ASP A 111 17.89 2.51 -1.08
CA ASP A 111 18.45 1.28 -0.53
C ASP A 111 17.60 0.09 -0.92
N GLN A 112 18.22 -0.91 -1.53
CA GLN A 112 17.58 -2.16 -1.93
C GLN A 112 18.28 -3.32 -1.23
N PHE A 113 17.50 -4.22 -0.63
CA PHE A 113 18.06 -5.27 0.23
C PHE A 113 18.19 -6.62 -0.48
N ASN A 114 17.34 -6.90 -1.45
CA ASN A 114 17.41 -8.10 -2.28
C ASN A 114 16.75 -7.84 -3.64
N PRO A 115 17.39 -7.02 -4.50
CA PRO A 115 16.74 -6.52 -5.73
C PRO A 115 16.47 -7.59 -6.79
N GLU A 116 17.00 -8.80 -6.62
CA GLU A 116 16.68 -9.91 -7.51
C GLU A 116 15.32 -10.53 -7.18
N GLN A 117 14.82 -10.34 -5.96
CA GLN A 117 13.58 -10.94 -5.48
C GLN A 117 12.47 -9.91 -5.25
N TRP A 118 12.82 -8.74 -4.71
CA TRP A 118 11.85 -7.66 -4.51
C TRP A 118 12.52 -6.30 -4.66
N ILE A 119 11.72 -5.31 -5.06
CA ILE A 119 12.16 -3.92 -5.16
C ILE A 119 11.31 -3.07 -4.21
N THR A 120 11.98 -2.30 -3.38
CA THR A 120 11.30 -1.32 -2.51
C THR A 120 11.10 -0.02 -3.26
N MET A 121 9.86 0.45 -3.26
CA MET A 121 9.44 1.69 -3.90
C MET A 121 8.85 2.62 -2.85
N LEU A 122 8.75 3.90 -3.18
CA LEU A 122 8.03 4.88 -2.37
C LEU A 122 6.86 5.39 -3.19
N ASP A 123 5.66 5.40 -2.59
CA ASP A 123 4.48 5.92 -3.27
C ASP A 123 4.50 7.47 -3.29
N PRO A 124 3.54 8.13 -3.95
CA PRO A 124 3.53 9.59 -4.00
C PRO A 124 3.42 10.31 -2.65
N ALA A 125 3.00 9.62 -1.60
CA ALA A 125 2.99 10.15 -0.24
C ALA A 125 4.25 9.80 0.54
N GLY A 126 5.17 9.00 -0.04
CA GLY A 126 6.42 8.60 0.58
C GLY A 126 6.34 7.29 1.35
N HIS A 127 5.22 6.58 1.32
CA HIS A 127 5.14 5.27 2.00
C HIS A 127 5.94 4.22 1.24
N PRO A 128 6.80 3.46 1.93
CA PRO A 128 7.46 2.31 1.31
C PRO A 128 6.46 1.22 0.95
N PHE A 129 6.65 0.60 -0.19
CA PHE A 129 5.98 -0.64 -0.57
C PHE A 129 6.95 -1.49 -1.39
N CYS A 130 6.68 -2.78 -1.48
CA CYS A 130 7.55 -3.68 -2.22
C CYS A 130 6.81 -4.34 -3.37
N LEU A 131 7.51 -4.47 -4.48
CA LEU A 131 7.10 -5.28 -5.62
C LEU A 131 7.90 -6.56 -5.55
N CYS A 132 7.22 -7.69 -5.41
CA CYS A 132 7.85 -8.96 -5.07
C CYS A 132 7.54 -10.03 -6.12
N LEU A 133 8.54 -10.80 -6.49
CA LEU A 133 8.28 -12.01 -7.27
C LEU A 133 7.57 -13.05 -6.38
N PRO A 134 6.77 -13.96 -6.97
CA PRO A 134 6.18 -15.05 -6.19
C PRO A 134 7.23 -15.90 -5.48
N GLU A 135 6.90 -16.37 -4.30
CA GLU A 135 7.74 -17.28 -3.52
C GLU A 135 7.80 -18.67 -4.13
#